data_04c297d357f4da725dd45985fe8d9598
#
_entry.id   04c297d357f4da725dd45985fe8d9598
#
_cell.length_a   1.000
_cell.length_b   1.000
_cell.length_c   1.000
_cell.angle_alpha   90.00
_cell.angle_beta   90.00
_cell.angle_gamma   90.00
#
_symmetry.space_group_name_H-M   'P 1'
#
loop_
_entity.id
_entity.type
_entity.pdbx_description
1 polymer ?
#
loop_
_entity_poly.entity_id
_entity_poly.type
_entity_poly.pdbx_seq_one_letter_code
_entity_poly.pdbx_strand_id
1 'polypeptide(L)'
;MSETEPTPLTPEQKARRAASFGGAASHYERYRPGPPVQAVDWVLPEPVRTVVDLGAGTGALTRLLVRKADDVVAVEPDDRMRAVLSESVPGVRALAGRGEAIPLPDGSVDAVLASSSWHWMDTIPTLQEVGRVLVPGGTLAVMWSGPDPDAGLVAQAQALLSGDGDAAVAGIDEQSQADLSAAMQDQNALPQVLEIPLGLPFDQPEQTVITWDVALTADDLIGLLGTFSWVILMEDEARSRLLETARQVLRDALGVSGDVTVDVGYRAEVIKARRRG
;
A
#
# COMPACT_ATOMS: atom_id res chain seq x y z
N MET A 1 -25.91 14.92 -8.79
CA MET A 1 -25.81 14.36 -7.43
C MET A 1 -24.42 14.69 -6.98
N SER A 2 -24.22 15.43 -5.89
CA SER A 2 -22.90 15.84 -5.43
C SER A 2 -22.20 14.62 -4.83
N GLU A 3 -21.12 14.19 -5.44
CA GLU A 3 -20.18 13.24 -4.84
C GLU A 3 -19.67 13.88 -3.56
N THR A 4 -20.05 13.32 -2.42
CA THR A 4 -19.49 13.71 -1.12
C THR A 4 -18.07 13.18 -1.10
N GLU A 5 -17.08 14.08 -1.25
CA GLU A 5 -15.67 13.73 -1.03
C GLU A 5 -15.52 13.06 0.35
N PRO A 6 -14.81 11.93 0.44
CA PRO A 6 -14.61 11.26 1.72
C PRO A 6 -13.92 12.20 2.71
N THR A 7 -14.47 12.29 3.92
CA THR A 7 -13.89 13.14 4.98
C THR A 7 -12.48 12.65 5.34
N PRO A 8 -11.46 13.50 5.28
CA PRO A 8 -10.09 13.12 5.62
C PRO A 8 -9.99 12.56 7.05
N LEU A 9 -9.19 11.52 7.24
CA LEU A 9 -8.93 10.96 8.56
C LEU A 9 -8.25 11.98 9.47
N THR A 10 -8.69 12.05 10.75
CA THR A 10 -7.96 12.84 11.76
C THR A 10 -6.58 12.25 12.05
N PRO A 11 -5.61 13.03 12.59
CA PRO A 11 -4.29 12.52 12.97
C PRO A 11 -4.37 11.32 13.93
N GLU A 12 -5.32 11.33 14.87
CA GLU A 12 -5.55 10.22 15.81
C GLU A 12 -6.07 8.96 15.11
N GLN A 13 -6.99 9.12 14.15
CA GLN A 13 -7.49 8.00 13.34
C GLN A 13 -6.39 7.42 12.46
N LYS A 14 -5.55 8.26 11.85
CA LYS A 14 -4.36 7.83 11.09
C LYS A 14 -3.40 7.02 11.98
N ALA A 15 -3.05 7.54 13.14
CA ALA A 15 -2.15 6.88 14.08
C ALA A 15 -2.71 5.52 14.56
N ARG A 16 -4.03 5.45 14.86
CA ARG A 16 -4.69 4.20 15.25
C ARG A 16 -4.68 3.17 14.12
N ARG A 17 -4.97 3.58 12.88
CA ARG A 17 -4.92 2.68 11.71
C ARG A 17 -3.49 2.21 11.45
N ALA A 18 -2.50 3.09 11.48
CA ALA A 18 -1.09 2.72 11.31
C ALA A 18 -0.64 1.69 12.38
N ALA A 19 -1.00 1.89 13.65
CA ALA A 19 -0.64 0.97 14.73
C ALA A 19 -1.35 -0.40 14.65
N SER A 20 -2.45 -0.54 13.90
CA SER A 20 -3.18 -1.80 13.78
C SER A 20 -2.42 -2.86 12.98
N PHE A 21 -1.57 -2.44 12.05
CA PHE A 21 -0.82 -3.36 11.18
C PHE A 21 0.18 -4.23 11.92
N GLY A 22 0.84 -3.71 12.97
CA GLY A 22 1.81 -4.48 13.72
C GLY A 22 1.24 -5.75 14.38
N GLY A 23 -0.05 -5.73 14.79
CA GLY A 23 -0.75 -6.92 15.29
C GLY A 23 -1.04 -7.97 14.22
N ALA A 24 -1.07 -7.57 12.95
CA ALA A 24 -1.36 -8.42 11.79
C ALA A 24 -0.15 -8.58 10.86
N ALA A 25 1.08 -8.28 11.31
CA ALA A 25 2.28 -8.21 10.47
C ALA A 25 2.51 -9.48 9.63
N SER A 26 2.42 -10.68 10.24
CA SER A 26 2.61 -11.95 9.52
C SER A 26 1.48 -12.22 8.51
N HIS A 27 0.24 -11.81 8.81
CA HIS A 27 -0.88 -11.91 7.89
C HIS A 27 -0.71 -10.94 6.73
N TYR A 28 -0.30 -9.70 7.01
CA TYR A 28 0.00 -8.68 6.02
C TYR A 28 1.11 -9.15 5.05
N GLU A 29 2.21 -9.69 5.60
CA GLU A 29 3.33 -10.24 4.81
C GLU A 29 2.88 -11.34 3.84
N ARG A 30 1.98 -12.22 4.31
CA ARG A 30 1.52 -13.36 3.52
C ARG A 30 0.63 -12.96 2.34
N TYR A 31 -0.28 -12.01 2.54
CA TYR A 31 -1.38 -11.78 1.61
C TYR A 31 -1.31 -10.47 0.81
N ARG A 32 -0.41 -9.55 1.16
CA ARG A 32 -0.22 -8.33 0.37
C ARG A 32 0.85 -8.51 -0.68
N PRO A 33 0.51 -8.50 -1.99
CA PRO A 33 1.50 -8.37 -3.04
C PRO A 33 2.29 -7.08 -2.85
N GLY A 34 3.62 -7.18 -2.96
CA GLY A 34 4.49 -6.00 -2.97
C GLY A 34 4.32 -5.17 -4.24
N PRO A 35 4.98 -4.01 -4.34
CA PRO A 35 4.98 -3.23 -5.56
C PRO A 35 5.62 -4.03 -6.71
N PRO A 36 5.23 -3.76 -7.97
CA PRO A 36 5.83 -4.44 -9.11
C PRO A 36 7.28 -4.01 -9.30
N VAL A 37 8.13 -4.92 -9.76
CA VAL A 37 9.54 -4.62 -10.01
C VAL A 37 9.71 -3.48 -11.02
N GLN A 38 8.80 -3.37 -11.98
CA GLN A 38 8.76 -2.31 -12.99
C GLN A 38 8.63 -0.91 -12.37
N ALA A 39 7.95 -0.78 -11.22
CA ALA A 39 7.85 0.48 -10.50
C ALA A 39 9.21 0.89 -9.93
N VAL A 40 9.94 -0.07 -9.35
CA VAL A 40 11.31 0.18 -8.85
C VAL A 40 12.25 0.50 -10.01
N ASP A 41 12.14 -0.21 -11.15
CA ASP A 41 12.96 0.04 -12.35
C ASP A 41 12.71 1.42 -12.95
N TRP A 42 11.47 1.89 -12.94
CA TRP A 42 11.14 3.24 -13.42
C TRP A 42 11.68 4.34 -12.51
N VAL A 43 11.69 4.10 -11.19
CA VAL A 43 12.23 5.05 -10.20
C VAL A 43 13.75 5.05 -10.21
N LEU A 44 14.36 3.86 -10.22
CA LEU A 44 15.80 3.60 -10.17
C LEU A 44 16.23 2.82 -11.42
N PRO A 45 16.35 3.47 -12.59
CA PRO A 45 16.73 2.80 -13.83
C PRO A 45 18.17 2.26 -13.78
N GLU A 46 19.03 2.89 -12.99
CA GLU A 46 20.41 2.47 -12.73
C GLU A 46 20.58 2.11 -11.24
N PRO A 47 21.52 1.22 -10.92
CA PRO A 47 21.88 0.95 -9.52
C PRO A 47 22.34 2.21 -8.79
N VAL A 48 21.98 2.30 -7.52
CA VAL A 48 22.37 3.40 -6.62
C VAL A 48 23.18 2.85 -5.44
N ARG A 49 23.96 3.69 -4.78
CA ARG A 49 24.78 3.23 -3.66
C ARG A 49 23.94 3.00 -2.41
N THR A 50 23.13 3.98 -2.00
CA THR A 50 22.36 3.89 -0.78
C THR A 50 20.89 4.28 -1.03
N VAL A 51 19.96 3.41 -0.66
CA VAL A 51 18.53 3.66 -0.78
C VAL A 51 17.83 3.46 0.57
N VAL A 52 16.84 4.30 0.83
CA VAL A 52 15.95 4.18 1.98
C VAL A 52 14.59 3.65 1.54
N ASP A 53 14.11 2.59 2.22
CA ASP A 53 12.70 2.18 2.23
C ASP A 53 12.02 2.84 3.42
N LEU A 54 11.17 3.83 3.18
CA LEU A 54 10.55 4.66 4.22
C LEU A 54 9.13 4.18 4.54
N GLY A 55 8.90 3.77 5.79
CA GLY A 55 7.71 3.04 6.19
C GLY A 55 7.73 1.63 5.60
N ALA A 56 8.83 0.94 5.81
CA ALA A 56 9.17 -0.31 5.13
C ALA A 56 8.24 -1.49 5.48
N GLY A 57 7.48 -1.39 6.57
CA GLY A 57 6.58 -2.45 7.02
C GLY A 57 7.31 -3.76 7.21
N THR A 58 6.81 -4.83 6.59
CA THR A 58 7.41 -6.17 6.61
C THR A 58 8.48 -6.39 5.53
N GLY A 59 8.83 -5.35 4.74
CA GLY A 59 9.93 -5.39 3.79
C GLY A 59 9.57 -5.75 2.34
N ALA A 60 8.30 -5.60 1.95
CA ALA A 60 7.87 -5.92 0.59
C ALA A 60 8.63 -5.14 -0.49
N LEU A 61 8.82 -3.82 -0.32
CA LEU A 61 9.67 -3.01 -1.19
C LEU A 61 11.16 -3.29 -0.94
N THR A 62 11.58 -3.44 0.31
CA THR A 62 12.97 -3.71 0.69
C THR A 62 13.56 -4.89 -0.08
N ARG A 63 12.80 -6.00 -0.27
CA ARG A 63 13.21 -7.19 -1.05
C ARG A 63 13.54 -6.88 -2.52
N LEU A 64 12.94 -5.86 -3.09
CA LEU A 64 13.26 -5.41 -4.44
C LEU A 64 14.48 -4.51 -4.46
N LEU A 65 14.60 -3.62 -3.47
CA LEU A 65 15.66 -2.64 -3.38
C LEU A 65 17.05 -3.26 -3.18
N VAL A 66 17.16 -4.38 -2.47
CA VAL A 66 18.44 -5.10 -2.29
C VAL A 66 19.08 -5.59 -3.60
N ARG A 67 18.30 -5.57 -4.71
CA ARG A 67 18.80 -5.88 -6.06
C ARG A 67 19.22 -4.64 -6.85
N LYS A 68 18.97 -3.44 -6.30
CA LYS A 68 19.15 -2.14 -6.97
C LYS A 68 20.15 -1.22 -6.28
N ALA A 69 20.54 -1.56 -5.05
CA ALA A 69 21.44 -0.72 -4.26
C ALA A 69 22.49 -1.56 -3.54
N ASP A 70 23.65 -0.96 -3.28
CA ASP A 70 24.72 -1.59 -2.50
C ASP A 70 24.36 -1.62 -1.01
N ASP A 71 23.66 -0.59 -0.52
CA ASP A 71 23.20 -0.45 0.87
C ASP A 71 21.72 -0.06 0.91
N VAL A 72 20.91 -0.87 1.59
CA VAL A 72 19.49 -0.62 1.79
C VAL A 72 19.22 -0.37 3.26
N VAL A 73 18.58 0.75 3.56
CA VAL A 73 18.14 1.11 4.91
C VAL A 73 16.63 1.09 4.95
N ALA A 74 16.06 0.20 5.74
CA ALA A 74 14.64 0.16 6.01
C ALA A 74 14.32 1.00 7.25
N VAL A 75 13.43 1.98 7.13
CA VAL A 75 12.98 2.83 8.24
C VAL A 75 11.52 2.52 8.51
N GLU A 76 11.24 1.99 9.72
CA GLU A 76 9.88 1.57 10.12
C GLU A 76 9.66 1.84 11.61
N PRO A 77 8.56 2.52 12.01
CA PRO A 77 8.32 2.83 13.42
C PRO A 77 7.85 1.63 14.27
N ASP A 78 7.12 0.64 13.70
CA ASP A 78 6.56 -0.48 14.48
C ASP A 78 7.58 -1.60 14.67
N ASP A 79 7.88 -1.95 15.92
CA ASP A 79 8.87 -2.99 16.29
C ASP A 79 8.50 -4.37 15.76
N ARG A 80 7.20 -4.69 15.68
CA ARG A 80 6.71 -5.99 15.22
C ARG A 80 6.87 -6.13 13.70
N MET A 81 6.60 -5.04 12.95
CA MET A 81 6.87 -4.99 11.53
C MET A 81 8.35 -5.11 11.23
N ARG A 82 9.21 -4.38 11.98
CA ARG A 82 10.67 -4.48 11.82
C ARG A 82 11.20 -5.87 12.12
N ALA A 83 10.62 -6.58 13.10
CA ALA A 83 11.00 -7.96 13.40
C ALA A 83 10.74 -8.88 12.20
N VAL A 84 9.53 -8.82 11.61
CA VAL A 84 9.18 -9.57 10.40
C VAL A 84 10.08 -9.19 9.21
N LEU A 85 10.36 -7.90 9.01
CA LEU A 85 11.28 -7.42 7.97
C LEU A 85 12.68 -8.03 8.15
N SER A 86 13.22 -8.03 9.37
CA SER A 86 14.55 -8.56 9.65
C SER A 86 14.66 -10.07 9.40
N GLU A 87 13.57 -10.80 9.58
CA GLU A 87 13.48 -12.23 9.25
C GLU A 87 13.35 -12.45 7.74
N SER A 88 12.53 -11.63 7.05
CA SER A 88 12.24 -11.80 5.62
C SER A 88 13.33 -11.24 4.70
N VAL A 89 14.14 -10.28 5.17
CA VAL A 89 15.27 -9.69 4.41
C VAL A 89 16.53 -9.63 5.29
N PRO A 90 17.17 -10.77 5.55
CA PRO A 90 18.35 -10.83 6.41
C PRO A 90 19.49 -9.93 5.91
N GLY A 91 20.14 -9.21 6.83
CA GLY A 91 21.28 -8.37 6.55
C GLY A 91 20.94 -6.91 6.17
N VAL A 92 19.67 -6.56 5.98
CA VAL A 92 19.24 -5.17 5.78
C VAL A 92 19.29 -4.41 7.11
N ARG A 93 19.72 -3.16 7.06
CA ARG A 93 19.68 -2.25 8.22
C ARG A 93 18.25 -1.77 8.48
N ALA A 94 17.57 -2.38 9.44
CA ALA A 94 16.23 -1.97 9.87
C ALA A 94 16.36 -0.99 11.05
N LEU A 95 15.96 0.26 10.84
CA LEU A 95 16.03 1.33 11.82
C LEU A 95 14.65 1.73 12.31
N ALA A 96 14.54 1.98 13.62
CA ALA A 96 13.37 2.61 14.21
C ALA A 96 13.33 4.08 13.79
N GLY A 97 12.27 4.52 13.12
CA GLY A 97 12.12 5.90 12.66
C GLY A 97 10.81 6.09 11.92
N ARG A 98 10.53 7.33 11.59
CA ARG A 98 9.34 7.73 10.84
C ARG A 98 9.72 8.78 9.79
N GLY A 99 8.81 9.10 8.87
CA GLY A 99 9.05 10.08 7.80
C GLY A 99 9.48 11.45 8.31
N GLU A 100 8.89 11.91 9.41
CA GLU A 100 9.14 13.21 10.02
C GLU A 100 10.46 13.28 10.84
N ALA A 101 11.14 12.12 11.01
CA ALA A 101 12.41 12.00 11.75
C ALA A 101 13.18 10.79 11.24
N ILE A 102 13.87 10.93 10.12
CA ILE A 102 14.66 9.88 9.48
C ILE A 102 16.01 9.78 10.21
N PRO A 103 16.38 8.63 10.82
CA PRO A 103 17.59 8.48 11.64
C PRO A 103 18.86 8.30 10.80
N LEU A 104 19.08 9.19 9.84
CA LEU A 104 20.23 9.19 8.93
C LEU A 104 20.84 10.58 8.82
N PRO A 105 22.17 10.68 8.52
CA PRO A 105 22.85 11.95 8.33
C PRO A 105 22.32 12.73 7.11
N ASP A 106 22.58 14.05 7.09
CA ASP A 106 22.31 14.90 5.94
C ASP A 106 23.08 14.44 4.72
N GLY A 107 22.44 14.47 3.54
CA GLY A 107 23.07 14.18 2.26
C GLY A 107 23.75 12.82 2.19
N SER A 108 23.18 11.80 2.81
CA SER A 108 23.80 10.48 2.96
C SER A 108 23.18 9.38 2.08
N VAL A 109 22.08 9.66 1.37
CA VAL A 109 21.38 8.65 0.57
C VAL A 109 21.07 9.14 -0.84
N ASP A 110 21.09 8.23 -1.82
CA ASP A 110 20.84 8.54 -3.23
C ASP A 110 19.36 8.51 -3.56
N ALA A 111 18.58 7.72 -2.82
CA ALA A 111 17.13 7.66 -3.02
C ALA A 111 16.37 7.35 -1.72
N VAL A 112 15.14 7.86 -1.63
CA VAL A 112 14.15 7.53 -0.60
C VAL A 112 12.88 7.09 -1.30
N LEU A 113 12.43 5.88 -1.05
CA LEU A 113 11.21 5.33 -1.60
C LEU A 113 10.23 5.00 -0.48
N ALA A 114 8.94 5.25 -0.72
CA ALA A 114 7.86 4.90 0.19
C ALA A 114 6.77 4.15 -0.58
N SER A 115 6.47 2.92 -0.17
CA SER A 115 5.43 2.10 -0.80
C SER A 115 4.26 1.87 0.14
N SER A 116 3.06 2.34 -0.23
CA SER A 116 1.82 2.22 0.55
C SER A 116 1.94 2.71 2.01
N SER A 117 2.84 3.66 2.26
CA SER A 117 3.15 4.17 3.61
C SER A 117 3.04 5.69 3.73
N TRP A 118 3.18 6.43 2.62
CA TRP A 118 3.23 7.89 2.61
C TRP A 118 2.00 8.56 3.25
N HIS A 119 0.82 8.02 3.05
CA HIS A 119 -0.44 8.56 3.57
C HIS A 119 -0.56 8.49 5.11
N TRP A 120 0.34 7.76 5.78
CA TRP A 120 0.44 7.74 7.25
C TRP A 120 1.31 8.87 7.81
N MET A 121 2.13 9.51 6.98
CA MET A 121 3.12 10.51 7.35
C MET A 121 2.54 11.93 7.27
N ASP A 122 3.13 12.86 8.02
CA ASP A 122 2.89 14.28 7.84
C ASP A 122 3.75 14.77 6.66
N THR A 123 3.07 15.16 5.58
CA THR A 123 3.71 15.42 4.27
C THR A 123 4.81 16.46 4.34
N ILE A 124 4.58 17.62 4.99
CA ILE A 124 5.56 18.71 4.98
C ILE A 124 6.81 18.39 5.81
N PRO A 125 6.71 17.96 7.08
CA PRO A 125 7.88 17.52 7.83
C PRO A 125 8.63 16.35 7.16
N THR A 126 7.90 15.40 6.57
CA THR A 126 8.52 14.27 5.86
C THR A 126 9.30 14.74 4.64
N LEU A 127 8.76 15.66 3.82
CA LEU A 127 9.47 16.23 2.67
C LEU A 127 10.73 16.99 3.10
N GLN A 128 10.71 17.69 4.23
CA GLN A 128 11.88 18.36 4.78
C GLN A 128 12.97 17.35 5.19
N GLU A 129 12.61 16.29 5.88
CA GLU A 129 13.53 15.23 6.29
C GLU A 129 14.09 14.46 5.08
N VAL A 130 13.23 14.10 4.12
CA VAL A 130 13.68 13.48 2.88
C VAL A 130 14.64 14.40 2.12
N GLY A 131 14.33 15.69 2.00
CA GLY A 131 15.23 16.69 1.41
C GLY A 131 16.54 16.83 2.17
N ARG A 132 16.55 16.65 3.49
CA ARG A 132 17.77 16.68 4.31
C ARG A 132 18.67 15.48 4.05
N VAL A 133 18.13 14.26 4.03
CA VAL A 133 18.94 13.04 3.92
C VAL A 133 19.38 12.72 2.50
N LEU A 134 18.65 13.14 1.47
CA LEU A 134 19.02 12.94 0.07
C LEU A 134 20.26 13.75 -0.30
N VAL A 135 21.14 13.19 -1.13
CA VAL A 135 22.19 13.94 -1.82
C VAL A 135 21.56 14.91 -2.85
N PRO A 136 22.24 15.99 -3.28
CA PRO A 136 21.85 16.76 -4.45
C PRO A 136 21.64 15.86 -5.69
N GLY A 137 20.51 15.99 -6.37
CA GLY A 137 20.14 15.12 -7.50
C GLY A 137 19.54 13.78 -7.09
N GLY A 138 19.47 13.46 -5.79
CA GLY A 138 18.85 12.25 -5.26
C GLY A 138 17.35 12.20 -5.53
N THR A 139 16.76 11.01 -5.47
CA THR A 139 15.38 10.75 -5.88
C THR A 139 14.49 10.45 -4.67
N LEU A 140 13.37 11.17 -4.54
CA LEU A 140 12.21 10.76 -3.75
C LEU A 140 11.23 10.03 -4.68
N ALA A 141 10.71 8.88 -4.24
CA ALA A 141 9.57 8.26 -4.90
C ALA A 141 8.52 7.76 -3.90
N VAL A 142 7.27 7.88 -4.29
CA VAL A 142 6.12 7.39 -3.53
C VAL A 142 5.31 6.51 -4.46
N MET A 143 4.85 5.37 -3.97
CA MET A 143 4.03 4.45 -4.76
C MET A 143 2.91 3.85 -3.92
N TRP A 144 1.77 3.65 -4.56
CA TRP A 144 0.62 2.95 -4.01
C TRP A 144 0.25 1.84 -4.97
N SER A 145 0.07 0.65 -4.46
CA SER A 145 -0.31 -0.51 -5.26
C SER A 145 -1.48 -1.24 -4.63
N GLY A 146 -2.37 -1.73 -5.48
CA GLY A 146 -3.54 -2.48 -5.08
C GLY A 146 -4.25 -3.11 -6.27
N PRO A 147 -5.31 -3.88 -6.00
CA PRO A 147 -6.19 -4.37 -7.05
C PRO A 147 -6.71 -3.20 -7.90
N ASP A 148 -6.72 -3.38 -9.21
CA ASP A 148 -7.24 -2.38 -10.14
C ASP A 148 -8.78 -2.39 -10.11
N PRO A 149 -9.43 -1.30 -9.64
CA PRO A 149 -10.87 -1.24 -9.52
C PRO A 149 -11.60 -1.34 -10.88
N ASP A 150 -10.92 -0.95 -11.95
CA ASP A 150 -11.50 -0.88 -13.30
C ASP A 150 -11.24 -2.15 -14.12
N ALA A 151 -10.58 -3.16 -13.54
CA ALA A 151 -10.13 -4.34 -14.27
C ALA A 151 -10.64 -5.66 -13.69
N GLY A 152 -10.97 -6.59 -14.61
CA GLY A 152 -11.15 -8.01 -14.33
C GLY A 152 -12.13 -8.35 -13.21
N LEU A 153 -11.69 -9.19 -12.29
CA LEU A 153 -12.49 -9.71 -11.18
C LEU A 153 -12.96 -8.61 -10.21
N VAL A 154 -12.13 -7.58 -10.01
CA VAL A 154 -12.43 -6.48 -9.06
C VAL A 154 -13.58 -5.64 -9.58
N ALA A 155 -13.54 -5.26 -10.86
CA ALA A 155 -14.64 -4.53 -11.51
C ALA A 155 -15.95 -5.33 -11.50
N GLN A 156 -15.88 -6.66 -11.74
CA GLN A 156 -17.04 -7.53 -11.65
C GLN A 156 -17.62 -7.59 -10.25
N ALA A 157 -16.77 -7.73 -9.22
CA ALA A 157 -17.22 -7.74 -7.83
C ALA A 157 -17.87 -6.40 -7.43
N GLN A 158 -17.32 -5.28 -7.86
CA GLN A 158 -17.88 -3.95 -7.62
C GLN A 158 -19.25 -3.78 -8.29
N ALA A 159 -19.37 -4.18 -9.56
CA ALA A 159 -20.66 -4.11 -10.29
C ALA A 159 -21.75 -4.96 -9.62
N LEU A 160 -21.40 -6.16 -9.13
CA LEU A 160 -22.34 -7.01 -8.38
C LEU A 160 -22.81 -6.38 -7.07
N LEU A 161 -21.91 -5.68 -6.38
CA LEU A 161 -22.20 -5.08 -5.06
C LEU A 161 -22.89 -3.72 -5.16
N SER A 162 -22.69 -2.95 -6.23
CA SER A 162 -23.37 -1.66 -6.45
C SER A 162 -24.80 -1.79 -6.92
N GLY A 163 -25.24 -2.98 -7.27
CA GLY A 163 -26.60 -3.23 -7.75
C GLY A 163 -26.84 -2.79 -9.21
N ASP A 164 -25.80 -2.40 -9.93
CA ASP A 164 -25.86 -2.00 -11.35
C ASP A 164 -25.96 -3.21 -12.29
N GLY A 165 -25.93 -4.43 -11.77
CA GLY A 165 -26.08 -5.69 -12.51
C GLY A 165 -27.41 -6.38 -12.25
N ASP A 166 -27.92 -7.11 -13.25
CA ASP A 166 -29.16 -7.93 -13.17
C ASP A 166 -29.09 -9.10 -12.12
N ALA A 167 -27.98 -9.24 -11.41
CA ALA A 167 -27.74 -10.31 -10.45
C ALA A 167 -27.45 -9.75 -9.05
N ALA A 168 -28.51 -9.53 -8.28
CA ALA A 168 -28.36 -9.51 -6.83
C ALA A 168 -27.70 -10.84 -6.41
N VAL A 169 -26.60 -10.78 -5.65
CA VAL A 169 -25.97 -12.02 -5.15
C VAL A 169 -26.97 -12.70 -4.21
N ALA A 170 -27.58 -13.80 -4.70
CA ALA A 170 -28.64 -14.47 -3.97
C ALA A 170 -28.13 -14.94 -2.59
N GLY A 171 -28.84 -14.56 -1.53
CA GLY A 171 -28.54 -15.00 -0.17
C GLY A 171 -27.62 -14.09 0.66
N ILE A 172 -27.23 -12.92 0.12
CA ILE A 172 -26.53 -11.89 0.89
C ILE A 172 -27.54 -10.83 1.34
N ASP A 173 -27.56 -10.53 2.64
CA ASP A 173 -28.43 -9.47 3.18
C ASP A 173 -27.89 -8.07 2.78
N GLU A 174 -28.81 -7.08 2.75
CA GLU A 174 -28.52 -5.70 2.32
C GLU A 174 -27.38 -5.06 3.15
N GLN A 175 -27.29 -5.36 4.45
CA GLN A 175 -26.26 -4.80 5.32
C GLN A 175 -24.87 -5.36 4.96
N SER A 176 -24.77 -6.68 4.77
CA SER A 176 -23.53 -7.33 4.37
C SER A 176 -23.06 -6.88 2.98
N GLN A 177 -23.99 -6.65 2.06
CA GLN A 177 -23.70 -6.10 0.74
C GLN A 177 -23.19 -4.66 0.82
N ALA A 178 -23.83 -3.81 1.64
CA ALA A 178 -23.41 -2.43 1.86
C ALA A 178 -22.04 -2.36 2.53
N ASP A 179 -21.78 -3.21 3.55
CA ASP A 179 -20.50 -3.28 4.23
C ASP A 179 -19.36 -3.67 3.25
N LEU A 180 -19.60 -4.65 2.39
CA LEU A 180 -18.61 -5.09 1.40
C LEU A 180 -18.38 -4.04 0.31
N SER A 181 -19.43 -3.37 -0.15
CA SER A 181 -19.33 -2.26 -1.12
C SER A 181 -18.55 -1.07 -0.54
N ALA A 182 -18.89 -0.65 0.68
CA ALA A 182 -18.17 0.41 1.39
C ALA A 182 -16.69 0.04 1.58
N ALA A 183 -16.43 -1.21 1.83
CA ALA A 183 -15.13 -1.80 1.96
C ALA A 183 -14.25 -1.64 0.72
N MET A 184 -14.82 -1.95 -0.42
CA MET A 184 -14.10 -1.81 -1.70
C MET A 184 -13.86 -0.35 -2.09
N GLN A 185 -14.74 0.56 -1.65
CA GLN A 185 -14.58 2.01 -1.88
C GLN A 185 -13.54 2.64 -0.95
N ASP A 186 -13.43 2.20 0.33
CA ASP A 186 -12.48 2.76 1.31
C ASP A 186 -11.01 2.50 0.94
N GLN A 187 -10.72 1.52 0.08
CA GLN A 187 -9.36 1.29 -0.44
C GLN A 187 -8.82 2.48 -1.23
N ASN A 188 -9.69 3.25 -1.88
CA ASN A 188 -9.35 4.42 -2.68
C ASN A 188 -9.52 5.74 -1.88
N ALA A 189 -9.95 5.68 -0.62
CA ALA A 189 -10.27 6.86 0.19
C ALA A 189 -9.04 7.62 0.72
N LEU A 190 -7.85 7.03 0.68
CA LEU A 190 -6.63 7.72 1.08
C LEU A 190 -6.01 8.43 -0.12
N PRO A 191 -5.66 9.73 0.00
CA PRO A 191 -5.06 10.47 -1.11
C PRO A 191 -3.79 9.79 -1.60
N GLN A 192 -3.78 9.37 -2.86
CA GLN A 192 -2.61 8.81 -3.55
C GLN A 192 -1.91 9.94 -4.32
N VAL A 193 -1.58 11.01 -3.61
CA VAL A 193 -1.01 12.22 -4.20
C VAL A 193 0.25 12.60 -3.43
N LEU A 194 1.28 12.98 -4.16
CA LEU A 194 2.47 13.64 -3.63
C LEU A 194 2.43 15.12 -4.02
N GLU A 195 1.87 15.94 -3.16
CA GLU A 195 1.94 17.39 -3.33
C GLU A 195 3.25 17.91 -2.72
N ILE A 196 4.06 18.56 -3.55
CA ILE A 196 5.30 19.20 -3.12
C ILE A 196 5.09 20.71 -3.11
N PRO A 197 4.97 21.36 -1.92
CA PRO A 197 4.82 22.80 -1.81
C PRO A 197 5.99 23.56 -2.43
N LEU A 198 5.70 24.73 -3.00
CA LEU A 198 6.72 25.66 -3.47
C LEU A 198 7.68 26.03 -2.32
N GLY A 199 8.98 26.03 -2.61
CA GLY A 199 10.03 26.34 -1.62
C GLY A 199 10.74 25.13 -1.03
N LEU A 200 10.21 23.94 -1.18
CA LEU A 200 10.94 22.71 -0.89
C LEU A 200 11.94 22.37 -2.01
N PRO A 201 13.06 21.70 -1.70
CA PRO A 201 14.16 21.49 -2.64
C PRO A 201 13.91 20.33 -3.62
N PHE A 202 12.75 20.30 -4.26
CA PHE A 202 12.40 19.24 -5.23
C PHE A 202 11.97 19.86 -6.56
N ASP A 203 12.23 19.13 -7.63
CA ASP A 203 11.69 19.41 -8.96
C ASP A 203 10.19 19.10 -9.02
N GLN A 204 9.56 19.46 -10.14
CA GLN A 204 8.18 19.04 -10.41
C GLN A 204 8.11 17.50 -10.43
N PRO A 205 7.14 16.88 -9.75
CA PRO A 205 6.99 15.44 -9.76
C PRO A 205 6.67 14.90 -11.16
N GLU A 206 7.26 13.76 -11.49
CA GLU A 206 6.87 12.92 -12.61
C GLU A 206 6.02 11.77 -12.08
N GLN A 207 5.00 11.36 -12.83
CA GLN A 207 4.12 10.27 -12.42
C GLN A 207 3.89 9.26 -13.55
N THR A 208 3.62 8.02 -13.17
CA THR A 208 3.23 6.95 -14.08
C THR A 208 2.28 5.98 -13.38
N VAL A 209 1.51 5.24 -14.19
CA VAL A 209 0.71 4.10 -13.73
C VAL A 209 1.28 2.84 -14.35
N ILE A 210 1.46 1.81 -13.54
CA ILE A 210 1.96 0.50 -13.98
C ILE A 210 0.90 -0.54 -13.59
N THR A 211 0.49 -1.34 -14.56
CA THR A 211 -0.48 -2.41 -14.36
C THR A 211 0.17 -3.78 -14.53
N TRP A 212 -0.28 -4.75 -13.76
CA TRP A 212 0.15 -6.14 -13.84
C TRP A 212 -0.92 -7.07 -13.28
N ASP A 213 -0.82 -8.36 -13.56
CA ASP A 213 -1.70 -9.37 -13.02
C ASP A 213 -1.03 -10.14 -11.88
N VAL A 214 -1.83 -10.52 -10.88
CA VAL A 214 -1.42 -11.37 -9.77
C VAL A 214 -2.35 -12.58 -9.73
N ALA A 215 -1.77 -13.77 -9.81
CA ALA A 215 -2.54 -15.02 -9.68
C ALA A 215 -2.84 -15.27 -8.20
N LEU A 216 -4.12 -15.23 -7.82
CA LEU A 216 -4.59 -15.38 -6.44
C LEU A 216 -5.64 -16.49 -6.35
N THR A 217 -5.63 -17.25 -5.27
CA THR A 217 -6.70 -18.17 -4.88
C THR A 217 -7.84 -17.42 -4.18
N ALA A 218 -8.99 -18.09 -3.98
CA ALA A 218 -10.06 -17.53 -3.15
C ALA A 218 -9.58 -17.19 -1.73
N ASP A 219 -8.76 -18.05 -1.13
CA ASP A 219 -8.21 -17.81 0.22
C ASP A 219 -7.22 -16.64 0.24
N ASP A 220 -6.42 -16.44 -0.82
CA ASP A 220 -5.54 -15.27 -0.94
C ASP A 220 -6.36 -13.98 -1.04
N LEU A 221 -7.46 -13.97 -1.79
CA LEU A 221 -8.36 -12.81 -1.92
C LEU A 221 -9.02 -12.47 -0.59
N ILE A 222 -9.50 -13.45 0.15
CA ILE A 222 -10.07 -13.26 1.49
C ILE A 222 -8.99 -12.82 2.48
N GLY A 223 -7.80 -13.42 2.40
CA GLY A 223 -6.64 -13.01 3.20
C GLY A 223 -6.25 -11.56 2.93
N LEU A 224 -6.18 -11.17 1.66
CA LEU A 224 -5.92 -9.79 1.25
C LEU A 224 -6.96 -8.82 1.81
N LEU A 225 -8.25 -9.13 1.69
CA LEU A 225 -9.33 -8.33 2.28
C LEU A 225 -9.13 -8.14 3.79
N GLY A 226 -8.72 -9.18 4.50
CA GLY A 226 -8.40 -9.14 5.93
C GLY A 226 -7.20 -8.27 6.31
N THR A 227 -6.38 -7.82 5.34
CA THR A 227 -5.23 -6.94 5.60
C THR A 227 -5.55 -5.45 5.56
N PHE A 228 -6.75 -5.07 5.14
CA PHE A 228 -7.12 -3.65 5.13
C PHE A 228 -7.32 -3.11 6.54
N SER A 229 -6.80 -1.90 6.80
CA SER A 229 -6.83 -1.30 8.15
C SER A 229 -8.23 -1.18 8.74
N TRP A 230 -9.23 -0.89 7.92
CA TRP A 230 -10.62 -0.80 8.37
C TRP A 230 -11.20 -2.19 8.72
N VAL A 231 -10.81 -3.28 8.00
CA VAL A 231 -11.21 -4.66 8.36
C VAL A 231 -10.54 -5.09 9.66
N ILE A 232 -9.25 -4.79 9.83
CA ILE A 232 -8.49 -5.11 11.06
C ILE A 232 -9.14 -4.45 12.28
N LEU A 233 -9.70 -3.24 12.12
CA LEU A 233 -10.30 -2.46 13.20
C LEU A 233 -11.79 -2.79 13.46
N MET A 234 -12.42 -3.65 12.63
CA MET A 234 -13.79 -4.10 12.87
C MET A 234 -13.88 -4.99 14.11
N GLU A 235 -15.05 -4.97 14.74
CA GLU A 235 -15.40 -5.97 15.77
C GLU A 235 -15.37 -7.38 15.18
N ASP A 236 -14.90 -8.35 15.96
CA ASP A 236 -14.62 -9.72 15.49
C ASP A 236 -15.79 -10.38 14.76
N GLU A 237 -17.01 -10.19 15.28
CA GLU A 237 -18.22 -10.76 14.68
C GLU A 237 -18.55 -10.12 13.33
N ALA A 238 -18.45 -8.79 13.21
CA ALA A 238 -18.67 -8.05 11.97
C ALA A 238 -17.61 -8.42 10.92
N ARG A 239 -16.35 -8.50 11.34
CA ARG A 239 -15.25 -8.94 10.46
C ARG A 239 -15.48 -10.35 9.93
N SER A 240 -15.89 -11.28 10.78
CA SER A 240 -16.15 -12.66 10.38
C SER A 240 -17.32 -12.75 9.38
N ARG A 241 -18.39 -12.00 9.58
CA ARG A 241 -19.51 -11.92 8.63
C ARG A 241 -19.05 -11.36 7.29
N LEU A 242 -18.29 -10.25 7.29
CA LEU A 242 -17.75 -9.64 6.06
C LEU A 242 -16.94 -10.62 5.25
N LEU A 243 -15.98 -11.31 5.88
CA LEU A 243 -15.11 -12.26 5.19
C LEU A 243 -15.87 -13.48 4.66
N GLU A 244 -16.89 -13.95 5.38
CA GLU A 244 -17.74 -15.05 4.89
C GLU A 244 -18.63 -14.61 3.74
N THR A 245 -19.20 -13.40 3.79
CA THR A 245 -19.95 -12.80 2.68
C THR A 245 -19.07 -12.68 1.43
N ALA A 246 -17.84 -12.18 1.58
CA ALA A 246 -16.89 -12.10 0.47
C ALA A 246 -16.59 -13.49 -0.12
N ARG A 247 -16.44 -14.52 0.72
CA ARG A 247 -16.23 -15.90 0.28
C ARG A 247 -17.41 -16.43 -0.52
N GLN A 248 -18.64 -16.10 -0.09
CA GLN A 248 -19.86 -16.48 -0.79
C GLN A 248 -19.93 -15.78 -2.15
N VAL A 249 -19.64 -14.48 -2.25
CA VAL A 249 -19.59 -13.74 -3.53
C VAL A 249 -18.60 -14.37 -4.49
N LEU A 250 -17.37 -14.65 -4.02
CA LEU A 250 -16.34 -15.29 -4.84
C LEU A 250 -16.82 -16.62 -5.40
N ARG A 251 -17.40 -17.48 -4.56
CA ARG A 251 -17.85 -18.82 -4.96
C ARG A 251 -19.08 -18.78 -5.85
N ASP A 252 -20.14 -18.11 -5.43
CA ASP A 252 -21.48 -18.27 -6.00
C ASP A 252 -21.73 -17.31 -7.17
N ALA A 253 -21.15 -16.11 -7.14
CA ALA A 253 -21.33 -15.11 -8.19
C ALA A 253 -20.17 -15.06 -9.20
N LEU A 254 -18.93 -15.28 -8.73
CA LEU A 254 -17.74 -15.16 -9.57
C LEU A 254 -17.11 -16.53 -9.94
N GLY A 255 -17.62 -17.64 -9.39
CA GLY A 255 -17.13 -18.99 -9.67
C GLY A 255 -15.72 -19.27 -9.14
N VAL A 256 -15.21 -18.46 -8.21
CA VAL A 256 -13.86 -18.59 -7.65
C VAL A 256 -13.91 -19.35 -6.32
N SER A 257 -13.33 -20.55 -6.29
CA SER A 257 -13.33 -21.40 -5.10
C SER A 257 -12.13 -22.35 -5.06
N GLY A 258 -11.78 -22.81 -3.86
CA GLY A 258 -10.70 -23.76 -3.64
C GLY A 258 -9.32 -23.21 -4.05
N ASP A 259 -8.47 -24.10 -4.53
CA ASP A 259 -7.07 -23.82 -4.91
C ASP A 259 -6.94 -23.28 -6.35
N VAL A 260 -8.05 -23.02 -7.03
CA VAL A 260 -8.03 -22.46 -8.39
C VAL A 260 -7.57 -21.00 -8.29
N THR A 261 -6.51 -20.69 -9.02
CA THR A 261 -6.02 -19.31 -9.13
C THR A 261 -6.77 -18.56 -10.22
N VAL A 262 -7.04 -17.28 -9.97
CA VAL A 262 -7.55 -16.32 -10.95
C VAL A 262 -6.58 -15.15 -11.04
N ASP A 263 -6.45 -14.64 -12.26
CA ASP A 263 -5.64 -13.43 -12.48
C ASP A 263 -6.44 -12.22 -12.02
N VAL A 264 -5.87 -11.50 -11.06
CA VAL A 264 -6.41 -10.26 -10.53
C VAL A 264 -5.55 -9.11 -11.04
N GLY A 265 -6.18 -8.21 -11.80
CA GLY A 265 -5.51 -7.00 -12.26
C GLY A 265 -5.10 -6.13 -11.08
N TYR A 266 -3.85 -5.68 -11.09
CA TYR A 266 -3.28 -4.76 -10.12
C TYR A 266 -2.78 -3.50 -10.82
N ARG A 267 -2.81 -2.39 -10.11
CA ARG A 267 -2.20 -1.13 -10.55
C ARG A 267 -1.32 -0.54 -9.46
N ALA A 268 -0.26 0.12 -9.89
CA ALA A 268 0.56 0.96 -9.04
C ALA A 268 0.58 2.38 -9.59
N GLU A 269 0.24 3.36 -8.76
CA GLU A 269 0.52 4.77 -9.02
C GLU A 269 1.88 5.09 -8.45
N VAL A 270 2.77 5.62 -9.28
CA VAL A 270 4.16 5.89 -8.91
C VAL A 270 4.48 7.33 -9.24
N ILE A 271 4.96 8.06 -8.24
CA ILE A 271 5.34 9.46 -8.35
C ILE A 271 6.78 9.60 -7.89
N LYS A 272 7.62 10.28 -8.67
CA LYS A 272 9.00 10.58 -8.27
C LYS A 272 9.33 12.06 -8.46
N ALA A 273 10.24 12.57 -7.63
CA ALA A 273 10.79 13.91 -7.75
C ALA A 273 12.29 13.89 -7.42
N ARG A 274 13.07 14.75 -8.06
CA ARG A 274 14.50 14.90 -7.76
C ARG A 274 14.75 16.03 -6.79
N ARG A 275 15.66 15.82 -5.84
CA ARG A 275 16.18 16.88 -4.99
C ARG A 275 17.05 17.82 -5.82
N ARG A 276 16.70 19.11 -5.84
CA ARG A 276 17.55 20.15 -6.42
C ARG A 276 18.84 20.33 -5.61
N GLY A 277 19.88 20.80 -6.27
CA GLY A 277 21.16 21.10 -5.65
C GLY A 277 21.12 22.30 -4.71
#